data_5efbb514bcabe3de34e158f29d68742d
#
_entry.id   5efbb514bcabe3de34e158f29d68742d
#
_cell.length_a   1.000
_cell.length_b   1.000
_cell.length_c   1.000
_cell.angle_alpha   90.00
_cell.angle_beta   90.00
_cell.angle_gamma   90.00
#
_symmetry.space_group_name_H-M   'P 1'
#
loop_
_entity.id
_entity.type
_entity.pdbx_description
1 polymer ?
#
loop_
_entity_poly.entity_id
_entity_poly.type
_entity_poly.pdbx_seq_one_letter_code
_entity_poly.pdbx_strand_id
1 'polypeptide(L)'
;MSPGAANRKDPGFESWLEGQLRHSAGAMLSSISPVSIVKHRPGFGQTVRPVAGAIVASPVLGDYNPDPDYFFHWFRDSAVVIDALRLLYIGGHIGAEALRHLRDFARFSLALNGLDGRAIAAVPDRRARVAPELLQYLREDHDLASVHGDAVVAETRVNPDGTLDILRWARPQHDGPPLRALALLRWVAGGHLEDADLLAEVASLIRFDLEFTLRHWREPSFDIWEEESGHHYYTLRVSAAALAEGAAWLDGLGETAQALHCSEESRAVLRLLDGYRVDDRGATHGYYRSRVLADGGPGPKALDIAVILSAIHCAGTGAMHGPADPCMQATLARLDALFDAAYPINHGRSSNRGAAMGRYAGDVYCSGGAYYFSTLGAAEFCFRAAAAHGGDEHRRDQWVGRGDAYLATVRAYTPASGDLSEQFDQRSGEQTSAKQLAWSHAAFISCVSARRAALAASGQPR
;
A
#
# COMPACT_ATOMS: atom_id res chain seq x y z
N MET A 1 11.98 -2.08 -31.88
CA MET A 1 12.04 -3.01 -30.74
C MET A 1 11.27 -2.39 -29.59
N SER A 2 10.38 -3.12 -28.94
CA SER A 2 9.74 -2.64 -27.69
C SER A 2 10.82 -2.38 -26.63
N PRO A 3 10.77 -1.26 -25.87
CA PRO A 3 11.79 -0.91 -24.86
C PRO A 3 12.17 -2.04 -23.91
N GLY A 4 11.24 -2.91 -23.54
CA GLY A 4 11.50 -4.01 -22.62
C GLY A 4 12.14 -5.26 -23.21
N ALA A 5 12.16 -5.42 -24.54
CA ALA A 5 12.85 -6.56 -25.16
C ALA A 5 14.38 -6.49 -24.97
N ALA A 6 14.92 -5.28 -24.76
CA ALA A 6 16.34 -5.08 -24.48
C ALA A 6 16.71 -5.53 -23.06
N ASN A 7 15.87 -5.28 -22.08
CA ASN A 7 16.13 -5.64 -20.67
C ASN A 7 16.09 -7.16 -20.43
N ARG A 8 15.18 -7.88 -21.11
CA ARG A 8 15.11 -9.36 -21.04
C ARG A 8 16.35 -10.07 -21.57
N LYS A 9 17.16 -9.41 -22.40
CA LYS A 9 18.42 -9.92 -22.95
C LYS A 9 19.66 -9.51 -22.16
N ASP A 10 19.48 -8.70 -21.10
CA ASP A 10 20.57 -8.27 -20.22
C ASP A 10 20.71 -9.27 -19.05
N PRO A 11 21.73 -10.14 -19.02
CA PRO A 11 21.96 -11.06 -17.89
C PRO A 11 22.18 -10.33 -16.56
N GLY A 12 22.68 -9.10 -16.60
CA GLY A 12 22.85 -8.25 -15.43
C GLY A 12 21.53 -7.76 -14.85
N PHE A 13 20.46 -7.70 -15.63
CA PHE A 13 19.14 -7.30 -15.15
C PHE A 13 18.50 -8.41 -14.29
N GLU A 14 18.52 -9.66 -14.74
CA GLU A 14 17.99 -10.79 -13.95
C GLU A 14 18.80 -11.02 -12.67
N SER A 15 20.13 -10.94 -12.74
CA SER A 15 20.98 -11.03 -11.57
C SER A 15 20.71 -9.95 -10.54
N TRP A 16 20.46 -8.70 -11.02
CA TRP A 16 20.08 -7.60 -10.15
C TRP A 16 18.70 -7.82 -9.51
N LEU A 17 17.70 -8.30 -10.26
CA LEU A 17 16.37 -8.61 -9.73
C LEU A 17 16.43 -9.62 -8.58
N GLU A 18 17.20 -10.70 -8.75
CA GLU A 18 17.36 -11.72 -7.72
C GLU A 18 18.15 -11.19 -6.50
N GLY A 19 19.17 -10.38 -6.72
CA GLY A 19 19.94 -9.72 -5.65
C GLY A 19 19.07 -8.75 -4.86
N GLN A 20 18.33 -7.89 -5.57
CA GLN A 20 17.45 -6.90 -4.97
C GLN A 20 16.26 -7.55 -4.24
N LEU A 21 15.72 -8.67 -4.77
CA LEU A 21 14.65 -9.40 -4.08
C LEU A 21 15.11 -9.92 -2.72
N ARG A 22 16.34 -10.51 -2.65
CA ARG A 22 16.89 -10.96 -1.37
C ARG A 22 17.13 -9.80 -0.42
N HIS A 23 17.67 -8.68 -0.92
CA HIS A 23 17.87 -7.49 -0.11
C HIS A 23 16.54 -6.93 0.40
N SER A 24 15.55 -6.75 -0.49
CA SER A 24 14.23 -6.22 -0.13
C SER A 24 13.49 -7.13 0.85
N ALA A 25 13.63 -8.45 0.74
CA ALA A 25 13.08 -9.38 1.72
C ALA A 25 13.70 -9.15 3.11
N GLY A 26 15.02 -9.07 3.23
CA GLY A 26 15.71 -8.81 4.49
C GLY A 26 15.35 -7.44 5.09
N ALA A 27 15.34 -6.39 4.26
CA ALA A 27 15.00 -5.03 4.69
C ALA A 27 13.53 -4.93 5.16
N MET A 28 12.58 -5.52 4.42
CA MET A 28 11.18 -5.56 4.84
C MET A 28 11.00 -6.35 6.14
N LEU A 29 11.65 -7.51 6.28
CA LEU A 29 11.59 -8.32 7.50
C LEU A 29 12.13 -7.58 8.72
N SER A 30 13.14 -6.70 8.55
CA SER A 30 13.66 -5.87 9.64
C SER A 30 12.65 -4.86 10.19
N SER A 31 11.59 -4.58 9.45
CA SER A 31 10.47 -3.71 9.87
C SER A 31 9.41 -4.46 10.67
N ILE A 32 9.42 -5.80 10.63
CA ILE A 32 8.45 -6.65 11.35
C ILE A 32 9.01 -7.00 12.72
N SER A 33 8.27 -6.67 13.77
CA SER A 33 8.68 -6.96 15.16
C SER A 33 10.09 -6.41 15.50
N PRO A 34 10.42 -5.13 15.25
CA PRO A 34 11.76 -4.59 15.47
C PRO A 34 12.03 -4.31 16.96
N VAL A 35 11.85 -5.31 17.81
CA VAL A 35 11.84 -5.22 19.29
C VAL A 35 13.16 -4.77 19.91
N SER A 36 14.26 -4.85 19.17
CA SER A 36 15.57 -4.38 19.61
C SER A 36 15.79 -2.88 19.44
N ILE A 37 14.96 -2.22 18.63
CA ILE A 37 15.05 -0.79 18.35
C ILE A 37 14.28 -0.01 19.41
N VAL A 38 14.87 1.09 19.89
CA VAL A 38 14.20 2.01 20.84
C VAL A 38 14.18 3.39 20.24
N LYS A 39 12.99 3.95 20.06
CA LYS A 39 12.81 5.34 19.63
C LYS A 39 12.58 6.23 20.81
N HIS A 40 13.42 7.24 20.94
CA HIS A 40 13.24 8.35 21.89
C HIS A 40 12.67 9.56 21.17
N ARG A 41 11.61 10.13 21.72
CA ARG A 41 11.01 11.42 21.33
C ARG A 41 11.01 12.34 22.55
N PRO A 42 12.19 12.85 22.96
CA PRO A 42 12.34 13.55 24.23
C PRO A 42 11.47 14.80 24.31
N GLY A 43 11.30 15.54 23.21
CA GLY A 43 10.42 16.71 23.15
C GLY A 43 8.94 16.40 23.39
N PHE A 44 8.50 15.15 23.22
CA PHE A 44 7.16 14.66 23.53
C PHE A 44 7.10 13.82 24.80
N GLY A 45 8.21 13.68 25.52
CA GLY A 45 8.31 12.85 26.71
C GLY A 45 8.08 11.35 26.47
N GLN A 46 8.33 10.87 25.22
CA GLN A 46 8.04 9.48 24.82
C GLN A 46 9.31 8.67 24.63
N THR A 47 9.24 7.41 25.05
CA THR A 47 10.18 6.35 24.68
C THR A 47 9.36 5.17 24.22
N VAL A 48 9.53 4.78 22.94
CA VAL A 48 8.74 3.74 22.29
C VAL A 48 9.62 2.50 22.05
N ARG A 49 9.16 1.35 22.54
CA ARG A 49 9.79 0.04 22.37
C ARG A 49 8.81 -0.88 21.63
N PRO A 50 9.07 -1.22 20.38
CA PRO A 50 8.18 -2.11 19.63
C PRO A 50 7.93 -3.42 20.35
N VAL A 51 6.72 -3.92 20.19
CA VAL A 51 6.36 -5.28 20.63
C VAL A 51 6.26 -6.21 19.42
N ALA A 52 6.25 -7.53 19.69
CA ALA A 52 6.09 -8.52 18.64
C ALA A 52 4.79 -8.28 17.85
N GLY A 53 4.85 -8.41 16.53
CA GLY A 53 3.74 -8.18 15.62
C GLY A 53 3.57 -6.74 15.14
N ALA A 54 4.17 -5.75 15.80
CA ALA A 54 4.20 -4.39 15.26
C ALA A 54 5.04 -4.34 13.98
N ILE A 55 4.58 -3.55 13.00
CA ILE A 55 5.31 -3.31 11.75
C ILE A 55 5.56 -1.81 11.65
N VAL A 56 6.82 -1.40 11.65
CA VAL A 56 7.16 0.02 11.47
C VAL A 56 7.29 0.34 9.99
N ALA A 57 6.81 1.52 9.58
CA ALA A 57 6.94 1.95 8.18
C ALA A 57 8.42 2.14 7.80
N SER A 58 9.26 2.59 8.74
CA SER A 58 10.72 2.61 8.58
C SER A 58 11.40 2.19 9.90
N PRO A 59 12.34 1.24 9.88
CA PRO A 59 13.16 0.89 11.03
C PRO A 59 14.31 1.88 11.25
N VAL A 60 14.59 2.76 10.28
CA VAL A 60 15.59 3.81 10.39
C VAL A 60 15.00 4.97 11.17
N LEU A 61 15.68 5.38 12.23
CA LEU A 61 15.21 6.46 13.12
C LEU A 61 15.45 7.82 12.48
N GLY A 62 14.39 8.46 12.00
CA GLY A 62 14.38 9.85 11.55
C GLY A 62 13.95 10.80 12.68
N ASP A 63 14.39 12.07 12.62
CA ASP A 63 14.06 13.11 13.60
C ASP A 63 13.50 14.38 12.92
N TYR A 64 12.65 14.18 11.90
CA TYR A 64 11.96 15.21 11.10
C TYR A 64 12.85 16.04 10.17
N ASN A 65 14.16 16.07 10.37
CA ASN A 65 15.11 16.77 9.49
C ASN A 65 16.47 16.03 9.51
N PRO A 66 17.00 15.56 8.36
CA PRO A 66 16.40 15.65 7.01
C PRO A 66 15.32 14.60 6.73
N ASP A 67 15.23 13.54 7.52
CA ASP A 67 14.33 12.42 7.29
C ASP A 67 13.15 12.42 8.27
N PRO A 68 11.91 12.13 7.84
CA PRO A 68 10.73 12.12 8.70
C PRO A 68 10.79 10.97 9.72
N ASP A 69 10.09 11.14 10.86
CA ASP A 69 9.90 10.05 11.82
C ASP A 69 8.80 9.11 11.35
N TYR A 70 9.18 8.00 10.72
CA TYR A 70 8.28 6.93 10.29
C TYR A 70 8.35 5.69 11.18
N PHE A 71 8.82 5.85 12.41
CA PHE A 71 8.87 4.78 13.40
C PHE A 71 7.51 4.60 14.09
N PHE A 72 6.48 4.31 13.26
CA PHE A 72 5.11 4.03 13.65
C PHE A 72 4.58 2.82 12.89
N HIS A 73 3.53 2.21 13.41
CA HIS A 73 2.74 1.18 12.75
C HIS A 73 1.57 1.85 12.03
N TRP A 74 1.65 1.99 10.70
CA TRP A 74 0.54 2.39 9.84
C TRP A 74 -0.32 1.17 9.51
N PHE A 75 -1.65 1.30 9.63
CA PHE A 75 -2.56 0.20 9.30
C PHE A 75 -2.47 -0.21 7.82
N ARG A 76 -2.39 0.74 6.90
CA ARG A 76 -2.20 0.50 5.46
C ARG A 76 -0.88 -0.19 5.14
N ASP A 77 0.24 0.39 5.60
CA ASP A 77 1.58 -0.12 5.32
C ASP A 77 1.77 -1.53 5.86
N SER A 78 1.26 -1.79 7.05
CA SER A 78 1.34 -3.11 7.67
C SER A 78 0.59 -4.17 6.87
N ALA A 79 -0.57 -3.84 6.29
CA ALA A 79 -1.32 -4.75 5.44
C ALA A 79 -0.56 -5.10 4.15
N VAL A 80 0.08 -4.10 3.51
CA VAL A 80 0.93 -4.31 2.32
C VAL A 80 2.12 -5.21 2.65
N VAL A 81 2.77 -4.98 3.80
CA VAL A 81 3.90 -5.80 4.26
C VAL A 81 3.47 -7.24 4.54
N ILE A 82 2.31 -7.47 5.15
CA ILE A 82 1.80 -8.82 5.44
C ILE A 82 1.40 -9.58 4.16
N ASP A 83 0.91 -8.89 3.12
CA ASP A 83 0.70 -9.55 1.81
C ASP A 83 2.02 -9.88 1.12
N ALA A 84 3.03 -8.99 1.18
CA ALA A 84 4.36 -9.26 0.66
C ALA A 84 5.07 -10.42 1.42
N LEU A 85 4.89 -10.52 2.74
CA LEU A 85 5.36 -11.65 3.54
C LEU A 85 4.76 -12.98 3.04
N ARG A 86 3.46 -12.99 2.70
CA ARG A 86 2.80 -14.14 2.08
C ARG A 86 3.46 -14.52 0.74
N LEU A 87 3.76 -13.53 -0.10
CA LEU A 87 4.42 -13.77 -1.39
C LEU A 87 5.81 -14.37 -1.22
N LEU A 88 6.58 -13.93 -0.22
CA LEU A 88 7.87 -14.54 0.12
C LEU A 88 7.71 -15.99 0.59
N TYR A 89 6.68 -16.26 1.40
CA TYR A 89 6.39 -17.60 1.92
C TYR A 89 6.01 -18.57 0.79
N ILE A 90 5.03 -18.22 -0.04
CA ILE A 90 4.61 -19.10 -1.15
C ILE A 90 5.68 -19.23 -2.24
N GLY A 91 6.55 -18.23 -2.38
CA GLY A 91 7.70 -18.25 -3.29
C GLY A 91 8.90 -19.04 -2.75
N GLY A 92 8.81 -19.58 -1.54
CA GLY A 92 9.92 -20.34 -0.90
C GLY A 92 11.13 -19.49 -0.51
N HIS A 93 10.97 -18.17 -0.40
CA HIS A 93 12.04 -17.24 0.02
C HIS A 93 12.18 -17.12 1.54
N ILE A 94 11.15 -17.52 2.27
CA ILE A 94 11.09 -17.57 3.74
C ILE A 94 10.36 -18.85 4.15
N GLY A 95 10.77 -19.46 5.26
CA GLY A 95 10.16 -20.68 5.78
C GLY A 95 9.02 -20.44 6.77
N ALA A 96 8.85 -21.39 7.70
CA ALA A 96 7.79 -21.36 8.72
C ALA A 96 7.84 -20.13 9.64
N GLU A 97 8.94 -19.38 9.65
CA GLU A 97 9.04 -18.11 10.38
C GLU A 97 8.01 -17.06 9.87
N ALA A 98 7.57 -17.15 8.61
CA ALA A 98 6.51 -16.31 8.08
C ALA A 98 5.20 -16.49 8.86
N LEU A 99 4.84 -17.72 9.22
CA LEU A 99 3.64 -18.02 10.02
C LEU A 99 3.76 -17.49 11.46
N ARG A 100 4.98 -17.48 12.02
CA ARG A 100 5.22 -16.84 13.32
C ARG A 100 5.01 -15.33 13.23
N HIS A 101 5.56 -14.66 12.20
CA HIS A 101 5.33 -13.24 11.98
C HIS A 101 3.85 -12.91 11.76
N LEU A 102 3.13 -13.74 11.01
CA LEU A 102 1.69 -13.57 10.81
C LEU A 102 0.93 -13.70 12.13
N ARG A 103 1.27 -14.67 12.98
CA ARG A 103 0.66 -14.86 14.30
C ARG A 103 0.90 -13.66 15.21
N ASP A 104 2.14 -13.21 15.30
CA ASP A 104 2.49 -12.05 16.11
C ASP A 104 1.74 -10.81 15.63
N PHE A 105 1.66 -10.58 14.31
CA PHE A 105 0.86 -9.51 13.72
C PHE A 105 -0.62 -9.62 14.03
N ALA A 106 -1.21 -10.81 13.93
CA ALA A 106 -2.62 -11.02 14.25
C ALA A 106 -2.92 -10.68 15.72
N ARG A 107 -2.08 -11.14 16.64
CA ARG A 107 -2.21 -10.86 18.08
C ARG A 107 -2.03 -9.38 18.40
N PHE A 108 -1.03 -8.73 17.82
CA PHE A 108 -0.82 -7.29 17.95
C PHE A 108 -2.05 -6.52 17.45
N SER A 109 -2.55 -6.86 16.26
CA SER A 109 -3.72 -6.21 15.67
C SER A 109 -5.00 -6.41 16.52
N LEU A 110 -5.21 -7.59 17.06
CA LEU A 110 -6.32 -7.86 17.98
C LEU A 110 -6.20 -7.05 19.29
N ALA A 111 -4.98 -6.93 19.82
CA ALA A 111 -4.74 -6.14 21.02
C ALA A 111 -5.04 -4.65 20.80
N LEU A 112 -4.78 -4.11 19.61
CA LEU A 112 -5.10 -2.72 19.26
C LEU A 112 -6.61 -2.43 19.39
N ASN A 113 -7.49 -3.39 19.13
CA ASN A 113 -8.94 -3.19 19.25
C ASN A 113 -9.40 -2.84 20.68
N GLY A 114 -8.55 -3.12 21.68
CA GLY A 114 -8.78 -2.76 23.07
C GLY A 114 -8.28 -1.37 23.48
N LEU A 115 -7.72 -0.60 22.56
CA LEU A 115 -7.23 0.74 22.88
C LEU A 115 -8.36 1.71 23.23
N ASP A 116 -8.09 2.55 24.23
CA ASP A 116 -9.04 3.55 24.73
C ASP A 116 -8.32 4.87 24.99
N GLY A 117 -8.53 5.85 24.11
CA GLY A 117 -7.93 7.16 24.23
C GLY A 117 -8.41 7.96 25.44
N ARG A 118 -9.55 7.59 26.05
CA ARG A 118 -10.04 8.20 27.30
C ARG A 118 -9.03 7.99 28.43
N ALA A 119 -8.40 6.83 28.48
CA ALA A 119 -7.37 6.56 29.47
C ALA A 119 -6.13 7.48 29.30
N ILE A 120 -5.77 7.81 28.07
CA ILE A 120 -4.66 8.72 27.76
C ILE A 120 -5.05 10.18 28.07
N ALA A 121 -6.25 10.59 27.65
CA ALA A 121 -6.77 11.94 27.91
C ALA A 121 -6.90 12.25 29.41
N ALA A 122 -7.20 11.22 30.22
CA ALA A 122 -7.32 11.35 31.68
C ALA A 122 -5.99 11.43 32.44
N VAL A 123 -4.82 11.25 31.77
CA VAL A 123 -3.51 11.33 32.43
C VAL A 123 -3.25 12.79 32.86
N PRO A 124 -3.11 13.08 34.19
CA PRO A 124 -2.80 14.43 34.65
C PRO A 124 -1.47 14.91 34.08
N ASP A 125 -1.41 16.21 33.82
CA ASP A 125 -0.18 16.90 33.36
C ASP A 125 0.48 16.30 32.12
N ARG A 126 -0.28 15.57 31.29
CA ARG A 126 0.22 14.99 30.02
C ARG A 126 0.91 16.05 29.16
N ARG A 127 0.30 17.23 29.06
CA ARG A 127 0.83 18.35 28.25
C ARG A 127 2.08 18.98 28.89
N ALA A 128 2.24 18.91 30.19
CA ALA A 128 3.42 19.43 30.87
C ALA A 128 4.70 18.61 30.64
N ARG A 129 4.57 17.42 30.11
CA ARG A 129 5.70 16.54 29.73
C ARG A 129 6.24 16.84 28.34
N VAL A 130 5.58 17.71 27.59
CA VAL A 130 5.92 18.05 26.21
C VAL A 130 6.59 19.42 26.19
N ALA A 131 7.64 19.53 25.38
CA ALA A 131 8.34 20.79 25.18
C ALA A 131 7.36 21.88 24.68
N PRO A 132 7.40 23.12 25.24
CA PRO A 132 6.40 24.13 24.93
C PRO A 132 6.22 24.40 23.42
N GLU A 133 7.29 24.42 22.66
CA GLU A 133 7.29 24.63 21.19
C GLU A 133 6.63 23.51 20.40
N LEU A 134 6.50 22.31 20.98
CA LEU A 134 5.89 21.14 20.36
C LEU A 134 4.42 20.94 20.73
N LEU A 135 3.88 21.72 21.68
CA LEU A 135 2.48 21.61 22.11
C LEU A 135 1.48 21.78 20.96
N GLN A 136 1.82 22.56 19.94
CA GLN A 136 0.99 22.76 18.75
C GLN A 136 0.77 21.48 17.93
N TYR A 137 1.66 20.50 18.05
CA TYR A 137 1.58 19.21 17.36
C TYR A 137 0.84 18.14 18.16
N LEU A 138 0.47 18.41 19.42
CA LEU A 138 -0.31 17.47 20.21
C LEU A 138 -1.79 17.48 19.84
N ARG A 139 -2.40 16.30 19.92
CA ARG A 139 -3.85 16.14 19.89
C ARG A 139 -4.48 16.76 21.12
N GLU A 140 -5.70 17.27 20.93
CA GLU A 140 -6.53 17.73 22.04
C GLU A 140 -7.06 16.54 22.85
N ASP A 141 -7.37 16.76 24.13
CA ASP A 141 -7.83 15.67 25.01
C ASP A 141 -9.18 15.11 24.55
N HIS A 142 -10.09 15.94 24.02
CA HIS A 142 -11.37 15.49 23.50
C HIS A 142 -11.22 14.62 22.24
N ASP A 143 -10.24 14.95 21.38
CA ASP A 143 -9.92 14.16 20.17
C ASP A 143 -9.35 12.78 20.57
N LEU A 144 -8.41 12.73 21.52
CA LEU A 144 -7.91 11.47 22.07
C LEU A 144 -9.04 10.66 22.73
N ALA A 145 -9.89 11.30 23.52
CA ALA A 145 -10.99 10.62 24.21
C ALA A 145 -12.04 10.01 23.26
N SER A 146 -12.13 10.49 22.02
CA SER A 146 -13.00 9.91 21.00
C SER A 146 -12.49 8.59 20.42
N VAL A 147 -11.20 8.26 20.61
CA VAL A 147 -10.56 7.07 20.03
C VAL A 147 -10.85 5.84 20.88
N HIS A 148 -11.90 5.10 20.57
CA HIS A 148 -12.23 3.80 21.14
C HIS A 148 -13.12 3.03 20.16
N GLY A 149 -13.20 1.71 20.29
CA GLY A 149 -13.97 0.85 19.38
C GLY A 149 -13.47 1.01 17.93
N ASP A 150 -14.38 1.24 16.99
CA ASP A 150 -14.07 1.37 15.57
C ASP A 150 -13.09 2.53 15.27
N ALA A 151 -13.12 3.61 16.07
CA ALA A 151 -12.23 4.75 15.87
C ALA A 151 -10.75 4.37 16.00
N VAL A 152 -10.41 3.29 16.71
CA VAL A 152 -9.03 2.80 16.84
C VAL A 152 -8.45 2.39 15.48
N VAL A 153 -9.21 1.64 14.69
CA VAL A 153 -8.74 1.16 13.38
C VAL A 153 -8.97 2.16 12.26
N ALA A 154 -9.68 3.25 12.56
CA ALA A 154 -9.73 4.46 11.73
C ALA A 154 -8.57 5.43 12.01
N GLU A 155 -7.73 5.17 13.02
CA GLU A 155 -6.46 5.84 13.17
C GLU A 155 -5.58 5.58 11.95
N THR A 156 -4.82 6.58 11.53
CA THR A 156 -3.86 6.40 10.43
C THR A 156 -2.72 5.50 10.88
N ARG A 157 -2.26 5.72 12.11
CA ARG A 157 -1.12 5.00 12.70
C ARG A 157 -1.19 4.95 14.23
N VAL A 158 -0.47 4.00 14.79
CA VAL A 158 -0.24 3.86 16.24
C VAL A 158 1.25 3.71 16.52
N ASN A 159 1.66 3.89 17.76
CA ASN A 159 3.03 3.56 18.14
C ASN A 159 3.26 2.03 18.06
N PRO A 160 4.47 1.57 17.71
CA PRO A 160 4.76 0.15 17.59
C PRO A 160 4.85 -0.60 18.94
N ASP A 161 4.69 0.10 20.05
CA ASP A 161 4.49 -0.50 21.39
C ASP A 161 3.01 -0.77 21.71
N GLY A 162 2.10 -0.52 20.75
CA GLY A 162 0.67 -0.71 20.90
C GLY A 162 -0.04 0.47 21.59
N THR A 163 0.59 1.62 21.76
CA THR A 163 -0.06 2.84 22.29
C THR A 163 -0.55 3.75 21.17
N LEU A 164 -1.56 4.58 21.46
CA LEU A 164 -2.05 5.57 20.49
C LEU A 164 -0.99 6.63 20.18
N ASP A 165 -0.97 7.08 18.92
CA ASP A 165 -0.24 8.28 18.53
C ASP A 165 -0.90 9.52 19.15
N ILE A 166 -0.13 10.26 19.95
CA ILE A 166 -0.60 11.50 20.61
C ILE A 166 -0.42 12.75 19.73
N LEU A 167 0.13 12.59 18.54
CA LEU A 167 0.40 13.71 17.64
C LEU A 167 -0.81 14.00 16.75
N ARG A 168 -1.00 15.27 16.39
CA ARG A 168 -1.94 15.64 15.34
C ARG A 168 -1.53 15.01 14.03
N TRP A 169 -2.47 14.35 13.38
CA TRP A 169 -2.28 13.71 12.09
C TRP A 169 -3.60 13.64 11.33
N ALA A 170 -3.56 13.30 10.04
CA ALA A 170 -4.75 13.13 9.22
C ALA A 170 -5.57 11.91 9.70
N ARG A 171 -6.80 12.12 10.16
CA ARG A 171 -7.75 11.12 10.67
C ARG A 171 -9.19 11.55 10.38
N PRO A 172 -10.17 10.64 10.19
CA PRO A 172 -9.99 9.19 10.10
C PRO A 172 -9.40 8.75 8.76
N GLN A 173 -8.82 7.52 8.71
CA GLN A 173 -8.37 6.86 7.49
C GLN A 173 -8.97 5.45 7.41
N HIS A 174 -9.74 5.17 6.34
CA HIS A 174 -10.57 3.97 6.24
C HIS A 174 -10.02 2.91 5.29
N ASP A 175 -8.82 3.09 4.76
CA ASP A 175 -8.19 2.15 3.83
C ASP A 175 -7.45 0.99 4.51
N GLY A 176 -7.00 1.16 5.74
CA GLY A 176 -6.24 0.17 6.49
C GLY A 176 -7.00 -1.14 6.74
N PRO A 177 -8.19 -1.13 7.38
CA PRO A 177 -8.97 -2.34 7.65
C PRO A 177 -9.30 -3.16 6.40
N PRO A 178 -9.87 -2.62 5.30
CA PRO A 178 -10.13 -3.42 4.11
C PRO A 178 -8.87 -3.98 3.46
N LEU A 179 -7.74 -3.27 3.49
CA LEU A 179 -6.45 -3.81 3.02
C LEU A 179 -5.96 -4.97 3.88
N ARG A 180 -6.10 -4.85 5.21
CA ARG A 180 -5.73 -5.93 6.13
C ARG A 180 -6.62 -7.14 5.90
N ALA A 181 -7.93 -6.97 5.75
CA ALA A 181 -8.84 -8.06 5.38
C ALA A 181 -8.41 -8.77 4.10
N LEU A 182 -8.09 -8.02 3.03
CA LEU A 182 -7.61 -8.59 1.75
C LEU A 182 -6.33 -9.41 1.93
N ALA A 183 -5.34 -8.87 2.64
CA ALA A 183 -4.09 -9.58 2.91
C ALA A 183 -4.34 -10.90 3.67
N LEU A 184 -5.16 -10.86 4.72
CA LEU A 184 -5.48 -12.02 5.55
C LEU A 184 -6.35 -13.05 4.81
N LEU A 185 -7.34 -12.62 4.01
CA LEU A 185 -8.14 -13.51 3.17
C LEU A 185 -7.27 -14.29 2.19
N ARG A 186 -6.24 -13.69 1.62
CA ARG A 186 -5.28 -14.35 0.72
C ARG A 186 -4.41 -15.37 1.45
N TRP A 187 -4.03 -15.11 2.70
CA TRP A 187 -3.36 -16.11 3.55
C TRP A 187 -4.25 -17.33 3.77
N VAL A 188 -5.54 -17.12 4.08
CA VAL A 188 -6.52 -18.20 4.29
C VAL A 188 -6.77 -18.96 3.00
N ALA A 189 -7.02 -18.27 1.89
CA ALA A 189 -7.32 -18.88 0.60
C ALA A 189 -6.17 -19.74 0.05
N GLY A 190 -4.92 -19.45 0.44
CA GLY A 190 -3.75 -20.24 0.07
C GLY A 190 -3.67 -21.61 0.73
N GLY A 191 -4.51 -21.93 1.71
CA GLY A 191 -4.53 -23.21 2.41
C GLY A 191 -3.28 -23.48 3.27
N HIS A 192 -2.51 -22.43 3.61
CA HIS A 192 -1.24 -22.56 4.34
C HIS A 192 -1.38 -22.47 5.86
N LEU A 193 -2.57 -22.16 6.38
CA LEU A 193 -2.83 -22.00 7.82
C LEU A 193 -3.40 -23.29 8.41
N GLU A 194 -2.50 -24.24 8.71
CA GLU A 194 -2.87 -25.53 9.32
C GLU A 194 -3.12 -25.43 10.84
N ASP A 195 -2.56 -24.41 11.50
CA ASP A 195 -2.71 -24.16 12.93
C ASP A 195 -4.09 -23.55 13.21
N ALA A 196 -4.93 -24.27 13.95
CA ALA A 196 -6.33 -23.88 14.22
C ALA A 196 -6.42 -22.57 15.02
N ASP A 197 -5.51 -22.34 15.96
CA ASP A 197 -5.52 -21.12 16.78
C ASP A 197 -5.15 -19.91 15.93
N LEU A 198 -4.10 -20.02 15.08
CA LEU A 198 -3.73 -18.96 14.14
C LEU A 198 -4.87 -18.67 13.17
N LEU A 199 -5.51 -19.71 12.62
CA LEU A 199 -6.66 -19.53 11.74
C LEU A 199 -7.82 -18.81 12.43
N ALA A 200 -8.10 -19.13 13.70
CA ALA A 200 -9.13 -18.45 14.47
C ALA A 200 -8.80 -16.97 14.75
N GLU A 201 -7.54 -16.65 15.10
CA GLU A 201 -7.07 -15.30 15.32
C GLU A 201 -7.19 -14.46 14.01
N VAL A 202 -6.75 -15.01 12.87
CA VAL A 202 -6.86 -14.39 11.55
C VAL A 202 -8.31 -14.22 11.13
N ALA A 203 -9.16 -15.24 11.31
CA ALA A 203 -10.60 -15.16 11.01
C ALA A 203 -11.31 -14.09 11.83
N SER A 204 -10.94 -13.91 13.10
CA SER A 204 -11.48 -12.86 13.96
C SER A 204 -11.16 -11.46 13.41
N LEU A 205 -9.91 -11.23 12.96
CA LEU A 205 -9.52 -9.96 12.34
C LEU A 205 -10.25 -9.70 11.02
N ILE A 206 -10.37 -10.73 10.16
CA ILE A 206 -11.10 -10.60 8.88
C ILE A 206 -12.54 -10.15 9.15
N ARG A 207 -13.25 -10.80 10.10
CA ARG A 207 -14.62 -10.41 10.44
C ARG A 207 -14.71 -8.99 10.94
N PHE A 208 -13.83 -8.61 11.85
CA PHE A 208 -13.77 -7.24 12.39
C PHE A 208 -13.56 -6.20 11.27
N ASP A 209 -12.63 -6.45 10.37
CA ASP A 209 -12.32 -5.52 9.26
C ASP A 209 -13.45 -5.44 8.22
N LEU A 210 -14.13 -6.56 7.95
CA LEU A 210 -15.30 -6.56 7.07
C LEU A 210 -16.46 -5.79 7.70
N GLU A 211 -16.72 -5.97 8.99
CA GLU A 211 -17.75 -5.23 9.72
C GLU A 211 -17.44 -3.73 9.79
N PHE A 212 -16.18 -3.35 10.05
CA PHE A 212 -15.75 -1.97 9.97
C PHE A 212 -16.02 -1.40 8.57
N THR A 213 -15.60 -2.11 7.53
CA THR A 213 -15.77 -1.67 6.15
C THR A 213 -17.24 -1.48 5.79
N LEU A 214 -18.12 -2.42 6.18
CA LEU A 214 -19.57 -2.32 5.97
C LEU A 214 -20.18 -1.06 6.61
N ARG A 215 -19.71 -0.67 7.79
CA ARG A 215 -20.22 0.50 8.51
C ARG A 215 -19.73 1.83 7.95
N HIS A 216 -18.47 1.89 7.52
CA HIS A 216 -17.77 3.16 7.31
C HIS A 216 -17.42 3.51 5.85
N TRP A 217 -17.59 2.62 4.87
CA TRP A 217 -17.19 2.91 3.49
C TRP A 217 -17.91 4.10 2.84
N ARG A 218 -19.07 4.50 3.37
CA ARG A 218 -19.84 5.69 2.91
C ARG A 218 -19.37 6.99 3.53
N GLU A 219 -18.57 6.93 4.57
CA GLU A 219 -18.08 8.10 5.28
C GLU A 219 -16.82 8.67 4.59
N PRO A 220 -16.65 10.00 4.61
CA PRO A 220 -15.42 10.59 4.12
C PRO A 220 -14.24 10.20 5.04
N SER A 221 -13.08 9.98 4.42
CA SER A 221 -11.84 9.74 5.14
C SER A 221 -10.67 10.44 4.45
N PHE A 222 -9.52 10.51 5.11
CA PHE A 222 -8.32 11.00 4.46
C PHE A 222 -7.84 10.03 3.39
N ASP A 223 -7.22 10.57 2.34
CA ASP A 223 -6.59 9.81 1.26
C ASP A 223 -5.35 9.05 1.76
N ILE A 224 -4.82 8.16 0.92
CA ILE A 224 -3.61 7.37 1.28
C ILE A 224 -2.35 8.23 1.47
N TRP A 225 -2.40 9.50 1.06
CA TRP A 225 -1.32 10.47 1.25
C TRP A 225 -1.50 11.31 2.52
N GLU A 226 -2.63 11.14 3.23
CA GLU A 226 -2.92 11.80 4.50
C GLU A 226 -3.04 13.33 4.36
N GLU A 227 -3.53 13.80 3.20
CA GLU A 227 -3.57 15.22 2.86
C GLU A 227 -4.98 15.79 2.78
N GLU A 228 -5.94 15.04 2.26
CA GLU A 228 -7.31 15.54 1.99
C GLU A 228 -8.38 14.57 2.45
N SER A 229 -9.39 15.06 3.17
CA SER A 229 -10.58 14.28 3.52
C SER A 229 -11.60 14.31 2.38
N GLY A 230 -12.18 13.14 2.09
CA GLY A 230 -13.17 13.00 1.02
C GLY A 230 -13.47 11.54 0.70
N HIS A 231 -14.10 11.36 -0.48
CA HIS A 231 -14.32 10.02 -1.04
C HIS A 231 -13.23 9.75 -2.09
N HIS A 232 -12.34 8.80 -1.78
CA HIS A 232 -11.17 8.52 -2.61
C HIS A 232 -11.36 7.19 -3.34
N TYR A 233 -10.99 7.18 -4.64
CA TYR A 233 -11.07 6.00 -5.49
C TYR A 233 -10.35 4.80 -4.85
N TYR A 234 -9.15 5.04 -4.31
CA TYR A 234 -8.36 4.00 -3.68
C TYR A 234 -9.11 3.33 -2.52
N THR A 235 -9.55 4.10 -1.54
CA THR A 235 -10.26 3.60 -0.34
C THR A 235 -11.54 2.86 -0.73
N LEU A 236 -12.32 3.42 -1.65
CA LEU A 236 -13.52 2.76 -2.16
C LEU A 236 -13.20 1.44 -2.87
N ARG A 237 -12.16 1.42 -3.71
CA ARG A 237 -11.81 0.23 -4.47
C ARG A 237 -11.33 -0.92 -3.57
N VAL A 238 -10.49 -0.63 -2.56
CA VAL A 238 -10.05 -1.65 -1.61
C VAL A 238 -11.20 -2.13 -0.73
N SER A 239 -12.12 -1.25 -0.35
CA SER A 239 -13.36 -1.61 0.36
C SER A 239 -14.22 -2.57 -0.46
N ALA A 240 -14.46 -2.26 -1.73
CA ALA A 240 -15.24 -3.14 -2.62
C ALA A 240 -14.59 -4.51 -2.77
N ALA A 241 -13.26 -4.56 -2.90
CA ALA A 241 -12.52 -5.81 -3.04
C ALA A 241 -12.57 -6.66 -1.77
N ALA A 242 -12.33 -6.05 -0.60
CA ALA A 242 -12.40 -6.73 0.69
C ALA A 242 -13.79 -7.33 0.94
N LEU A 243 -14.85 -6.57 0.64
CA LEU A 243 -16.22 -7.06 0.76
C LEU A 243 -16.53 -8.19 -0.23
N ALA A 244 -16.02 -8.14 -1.46
CA ALA A 244 -16.22 -9.20 -2.44
C ALA A 244 -15.49 -10.50 -2.07
N GLU A 245 -14.20 -10.42 -1.70
CA GLU A 245 -13.42 -11.59 -1.26
C GLU A 245 -13.95 -12.12 0.08
N GLY A 246 -14.35 -11.21 1.00
CA GLY A 246 -14.98 -11.55 2.26
C GLY A 246 -16.31 -12.27 2.09
N ALA A 247 -17.15 -11.84 1.13
CA ALA A 247 -18.39 -12.51 0.79
C ALA A 247 -18.16 -13.96 0.36
N ALA A 248 -17.20 -14.21 -0.52
CA ALA A 248 -16.85 -15.56 -0.96
C ALA A 248 -16.33 -16.44 0.17
N TRP A 249 -15.53 -15.87 1.08
CA TRP A 249 -15.02 -16.56 2.24
C TRP A 249 -16.13 -16.91 3.26
N LEU A 250 -17.03 -15.97 3.58
CA LEU A 250 -18.16 -16.18 4.49
C LEU A 250 -19.15 -17.22 3.94
N ASP A 251 -19.42 -17.17 2.63
CA ASP A 251 -20.28 -18.17 1.97
C ASP A 251 -19.69 -19.58 2.09
N GLY A 252 -18.36 -19.70 1.89
CA GLY A 252 -17.63 -20.96 2.11
C GLY A 252 -17.71 -21.50 3.53
N LEU A 253 -18.00 -20.64 4.53
CA LEU A 253 -18.22 -21.00 5.93
C LEU A 253 -19.71 -21.27 6.26
N GLY A 254 -20.61 -21.09 5.28
CA GLY A 254 -22.06 -21.22 5.47
C GLY A 254 -22.73 -19.99 6.10
N GLU A 255 -22.02 -18.86 6.23
CA GLU A 255 -22.53 -17.61 6.79
C GLU A 255 -23.22 -16.77 5.71
N THR A 256 -24.22 -17.34 5.07
CA THR A 256 -24.84 -16.84 3.84
C THR A 256 -25.43 -15.42 3.99
N ALA A 257 -25.99 -15.08 5.15
CA ALA A 257 -26.58 -13.75 5.37
C ALA A 257 -25.51 -12.64 5.33
N GLN A 258 -24.38 -12.85 6.02
CA GLN A 258 -23.26 -11.91 6.01
C GLN A 258 -22.60 -11.86 4.64
N ALA A 259 -22.42 -13.00 3.97
CA ALA A 259 -21.92 -13.10 2.63
C ALA A 259 -22.73 -12.27 1.63
N LEU A 260 -24.06 -12.40 1.69
CA LEU A 260 -24.97 -11.62 0.84
C LEU A 260 -24.82 -10.13 1.10
N HIS A 261 -24.81 -9.70 2.38
CA HIS A 261 -24.65 -8.29 2.74
C HIS A 261 -23.31 -7.71 2.23
N CYS A 262 -22.20 -8.40 2.45
CA CYS A 262 -20.90 -8.01 1.89
C CYS A 262 -20.94 -7.88 0.36
N SER A 263 -21.56 -8.85 -0.32
CA SER A 263 -21.67 -8.84 -1.78
C SER A 263 -22.52 -7.67 -2.32
N GLU A 264 -23.63 -7.34 -1.67
CA GLU A 264 -24.50 -6.22 -2.02
C GLU A 264 -23.78 -4.87 -1.85
N GLU A 265 -23.09 -4.70 -0.72
CA GLU A 265 -22.34 -3.48 -0.43
C GLU A 265 -21.12 -3.34 -1.36
N SER A 266 -20.39 -4.42 -1.66
CA SER A 266 -19.33 -4.39 -2.68
C SER A 266 -19.83 -3.87 -4.02
N ARG A 267 -20.98 -4.37 -4.49
CA ARG A 267 -21.60 -3.90 -5.74
C ARG A 267 -22.06 -2.43 -5.64
N ALA A 268 -22.51 -1.99 -4.48
CA ALA A 268 -22.87 -0.58 -4.26
C ALA A 268 -21.66 0.34 -4.40
N VAL A 269 -20.52 -0.03 -3.81
CA VAL A 269 -19.25 0.70 -3.96
C VAL A 269 -18.79 0.72 -5.43
N LEU A 270 -18.84 -0.41 -6.14
CA LEU A 270 -18.44 -0.47 -7.55
C LEU A 270 -19.31 0.44 -8.43
N ARG A 271 -20.63 0.47 -8.21
CA ARG A 271 -21.51 1.42 -8.91
C ARG A 271 -21.15 2.89 -8.64
N LEU A 272 -20.71 3.20 -7.42
CA LEU A 272 -20.22 4.55 -7.11
C LEU A 272 -18.93 4.85 -7.87
N LEU A 273 -18.01 3.89 -7.95
CA LEU A 273 -16.73 4.02 -8.68
C LEU A 273 -16.90 4.24 -10.18
N ASP A 274 -18.00 3.76 -10.80
CA ASP A 274 -18.31 4.07 -12.20
C ASP A 274 -18.44 5.60 -12.44
N GLY A 275 -18.89 6.35 -11.43
CA GLY A 275 -18.96 7.81 -11.47
C GLY A 275 -17.60 8.54 -11.42
N TYR A 276 -16.50 7.80 -11.17
CA TYR A 276 -15.13 8.35 -11.19
C TYR A 276 -14.51 8.33 -12.59
N ARG A 277 -15.19 7.73 -13.54
CA ARG A 277 -14.76 7.75 -14.93
C ARG A 277 -14.89 9.16 -15.51
N VAL A 278 -13.83 9.60 -16.17
CA VAL A 278 -13.78 10.85 -16.94
C VAL A 278 -13.67 10.49 -18.40
N ASP A 279 -14.67 10.91 -19.19
CA ASP A 279 -14.61 10.75 -20.63
C ASP A 279 -13.68 11.81 -21.24
N ASP A 280 -12.75 11.35 -22.06
CA ASP A 280 -11.78 12.21 -22.71
C ASP A 280 -12.15 12.41 -24.18
N ARG A 281 -12.46 13.66 -24.54
CA ARG A 281 -12.81 13.99 -25.93
C ARG A 281 -11.62 13.71 -26.85
N GLY A 282 -11.79 12.76 -27.75
CA GLY A 282 -10.77 12.36 -28.73
C GLY A 282 -9.91 11.17 -28.34
N ALA A 283 -10.01 10.63 -27.13
CA ALA A 283 -9.39 9.37 -26.75
C ALA A 283 -10.36 8.18 -26.92
N THR A 284 -9.81 7.00 -27.21
CA THR A 284 -10.58 5.77 -27.38
C THR A 284 -11.26 5.34 -26.07
N HIS A 285 -10.61 5.62 -24.93
CA HIS A 285 -11.10 5.26 -23.61
C HIS A 285 -10.95 6.45 -22.65
N GLY A 286 -11.93 6.61 -21.73
CA GLY A 286 -11.82 7.51 -20.58
C GLY A 286 -10.77 7.00 -19.59
N TYR A 287 -10.55 7.76 -18.53
CA TYR A 287 -9.66 7.40 -17.41
C TYR A 287 -10.40 7.55 -16.08
N TYR A 288 -9.85 7.01 -15.00
CA TYR A 288 -10.40 7.19 -13.66
C TYR A 288 -9.68 8.32 -12.92
N ARG A 289 -10.49 9.25 -12.35
CA ARG A 289 -10.01 10.26 -11.39
C ARG A 289 -9.88 9.65 -10.00
N SER A 290 -8.95 10.19 -9.20
CA SER A 290 -8.65 9.66 -7.86
C SER A 290 -9.70 10.04 -6.81
N ARG A 291 -10.45 11.12 -7.03
CA ARG A 291 -11.38 11.68 -6.05
C ARG A 291 -12.51 12.47 -6.73
N VAL A 292 -13.58 12.62 -5.98
CA VAL A 292 -14.68 13.52 -6.30
C VAL A 292 -14.79 14.51 -5.14
N LEU A 293 -14.73 15.79 -5.44
CA LEU A 293 -14.95 16.84 -4.45
C LEU A 293 -16.42 16.91 -4.03
N ALA A 294 -16.71 17.57 -2.91
CA ALA A 294 -18.06 17.71 -2.39
C ALA A 294 -19.04 18.37 -3.39
N ASP A 295 -18.53 19.22 -4.29
CA ASP A 295 -19.28 19.83 -5.39
C ASP A 295 -19.42 18.94 -6.65
N GLY A 296 -18.87 17.72 -6.61
CA GLY A 296 -18.84 16.78 -7.72
C GLY A 296 -17.76 17.08 -8.78
N GLY A 297 -16.98 18.15 -8.62
CA GLY A 297 -15.92 18.55 -9.54
C GLY A 297 -14.65 17.69 -9.45
N PRO A 298 -13.77 17.78 -10.46
CA PRO A 298 -12.44 17.21 -10.38
C PRO A 298 -11.54 18.07 -9.48
N GLY A 299 -10.92 17.47 -8.47
CA GLY A 299 -9.89 18.14 -7.69
C GLY A 299 -8.58 18.34 -8.49
N PRO A 300 -7.67 19.19 -8.01
CA PRO A 300 -6.38 19.42 -8.66
C PRO A 300 -5.51 18.16 -8.71
N LYS A 301 -5.77 17.17 -7.85
CA LYS A 301 -5.11 15.87 -7.80
C LYS A 301 -5.94 14.76 -8.48
N ALA A 302 -6.70 15.07 -9.53
CA ALA A 302 -7.57 14.11 -10.21
C ALA A 302 -6.78 12.94 -10.83
N LEU A 303 -5.59 13.21 -11.40
CA LEU A 303 -4.64 12.19 -11.81
C LEU A 303 -3.69 11.87 -10.66
N ASP A 304 -3.79 10.65 -10.14
CA ASP A 304 -3.06 10.19 -8.97
C ASP A 304 -2.72 8.71 -9.12
N ILE A 305 -1.49 8.35 -8.80
CA ILE A 305 -1.01 6.95 -8.85
C ILE A 305 -1.79 6.02 -7.91
N ALA A 306 -2.45 6.57 -6.89
CA ALA A 306 -3.31 5.80 -5.99
C ALA A 306 -4.38 4.98 -6.73
N VAL A 307 -4.86 5.47 -7.88
CA VAL A 307 -5.79 4.72 -8.74
C VAL A 307 -5.14 3.43 -9.24
N ILE A 308 -3.90 3.50 -9.70
CA ILE A 308 -3.12 2.33 -10.17
C ILE A 308 -2.77 1.39 -9.01
N LEU A 309 -2.37 1.96 -7.85
CA LEU A 309 -2.09 1.18 -6.65
C LEU A 309 -3.33 0.39 -6.19
N SER A 310 -4.53 0.98 -6.29
CA SER A 310 -5.76 0.26 -5.97
C SER A 310 -5.98 -0.95 -6.89
N ALA A 311 -5.68 -0.82 -8.18
CA ALA A 311 -5.84 -1.93 -9.14
C ALA A 311 -4.90 -3.10 -8.85
N ILE A 312 -3.68 -2.84 -8.36
CA ILE A 312 -2.74 -3.90 -7.99
C ILE A 312 -3.05 -4.52 -6.63
N HIS A 313 -3.44 -3.71 -5.64
CA HIS A 313 -3.79 -4.22 -4.30
C HIS A 313 -5.10 -5.04 -4.32
N CYS A 314 -6.01 -4.74 -5.26
CA CYS A 314 -7.27 -5.46 -5.45
C CYS A 314 -7.23 -6.50 -6.58
N ALA A 315 -6.05 -6.89 -7.04
CA ALA A 315 -5.93 -7.84 -8.15
C ALA A 315 -6.55 -9.20 -7.78
N GLY A 316 -7.38 -9.71 -8.70
CA GLY A 316 -8.18 -10.93 -8.49
C GLY A 316 -9.69 -10.68 -8.42
N THR A 317 -10.14 -9.45 -8.20
CA THR A 317 -11.55 -9.09 -8.00
C THR A 317 -12.24 -8.55 -9.26
N GLY A 318 -12.16 -9.26 -10.37
CA GLY A 318 -12.89 -8.94 -11.61
C GLY A 318 -12.11 -8.11 -12.64
N ALA A 319 -12.67 -8.00 -13.85
CA ALA A 319 -12.04 -7.33 -14.99
C ALA A 319 -12.15 -5.79 -14.90
N MET A 320 -13.29 -5.27 -14.42
CA MET A 320 -13.50 -3.83 -14.24
C MET A 320 -12.69 -3.30 -13.08
N HIS A 321 -12.18 -2.06 -13.20
CA HIS A 321 -11.32 -1.42 -12.22
C HIS A 321 -10.02 -2.18 -11.90
N GLY A 322 -9.66 -3.16 -12.74
CA GLY A 322 -8.44 -3.96 -12.64
C GLY A 322 -7.45 -3.67 -13.78
N PRO A 323 -6.30 -4.37 -13.82
CA PRO A 323 -5.27 -4.14 -14.84
C PRO A 323 -5.71 -4.42 -16.28
N ALA A 324 -6.75 -5.22 -16.48
CA ALA A 324 -7.34 -5.50 -17.81
C ALA A 324 -8.31 -4.39 -18.28
N ASP A 325 -8.76 -3.52 -17.38
CA ASP A 325 -9.71 -2.44 -17.70
C ASP A 325 -9.07 -1.39 -18.61
N PRO A 326 -9.63 -1.10 -19.81
CA PRO A 326 -9.09 -0.10 -20.72
C PRO A 326 -9.00 1.31 -20.10
N CYS A 327 -9.96 1.69 -19.22
CA CYS A 327 -9.92 2.97 -18.54
C CYS A 327 -8.75 3.04 -17.53
N MET A 328 -8.47 1.94 -16.85
CA MET A 328 -7.33 1.82 -15.95
C MET A 328 -5.99 1.90 -16.70
N GLN A 329 -5.92 1.23 -17.86
CA GLN A 329 -4.75 1.31 -18.76
C GLN A 329 -4.55 2.72 -19.30
N ALA A 330 -5.63 3.43 -19.63
CA ALA A 330 -5.59 4.83 -20.03
C ALA A 330 -5.17 5.74 -18.87
N THR A 331 -5.58 5.44 -17.63
CA THR A 331 -5.13 6.16 -16.43
C THR A 331 -3.61 6.05 -16.26
N LEU A 332 -3.04 4.84 -16.37
CA LEU A 332 -1.59 4.65 -16.32
C LEU A 332 -0.87 5.39 -17.45
N ALA A 333 -1.42 5.38 -18.67
CA ALA A 333 -0.79 6.08 -19.80
C ALA A 333 -0.75 7.60 -19.57
N ARG A 334 -1.78 8.18 -18.94
CA ARG A 334 -1.82 9.62 -18.59
C ARG A 334 -0.86 9.98 -17.48
N LEU A 335 -0.75 9.13 -16.46
CA LEU A 335 0.23 9.31 -15.39
C LEU A 335 1.66 9.22 -15.93
N ASP A 336 1.92 8.27 -16.84
CA ASP A 336 3.21 8.13 -17.51
C ASP A 336 3.59 9.43 -18.25
N ALA A 337 2.68 9.96 -19.07
CA ALA A 337 2.89 11.21 -19.79
C ALA A 337 3.05 12.42 -18.83
N LEU A 338 2.27 12.45 -17.75
CA LEU A 338 2.37 13.50 -16.73
C LEU A 338 3.75 13.56 -16.11
N PHE A 339 4.25 12.43 -15.60
CA PHE A 339 5.54 12.39 -14.92
C PHE A 339 6.73 12.44 -15.88
N ASP A 340 6.55 11.97 -17.12
CA ASP A 340 7.54 12.14 -18.19
C ASP A 340 7.80 13.62 -18.49
N ALA A 341 6.75 14.43 -18.49
CA ALA A 341 6.86 15.86 -18.69
C ALA A 341 7.32 16.62 -17.43
N ALA A 342 6.86 16.18 -16.23
CA ALA A 342 7.05 16.93 -15.00
C ALA A 342 8.44 16.73 -14.36
N TYR A 343 9.02 15.52 -14.48
CA TYR A 343 10.24 15.18 -13.74
C TYR A 343 11.50 15.28 -14.59
N PRO A 344 12.46 16.16 -14.24
CA PRO A 344 13.71 16.32 -15.00
C PRO A 344 14.51 15.02 -15.18
N ILE A 345 14.49 14.10 -14.21
CA ILE A 345 15.16 12.79 -14.32
C ILE A 345 14.59 11.89 -15.43
N ASN A 346 13.38 12.18 -15.91
CA ASN A 346 12.77 11.47 -17.03
C ASN A 346 13.23 12.01 -18.37
N HIS A 347 13.71 13.27 -18.43
CA HIS A 347 14.17 13.88 -19.65
C HIS A 347 15.48 13.24 -20.11
N GLY A 348 15.53 12.76 -21.34
CA GLY A 348 16.76 12.15 -21.91
C GLY A 348 17.15 10.79 -21.28
N ARG A 349 16.25 10.14 -20.53
CA ARG A 349 16.51 8.79 -20.04
C ARG A 349 16.76 7.81 -21.19
N SER A 350 17.49 6.73 -20.94
CA SER A 350 17.71 5.71 -21.95
C SER A 350 16.38 5.04 -22.37
N SER A 351 16.29 4.65 -23.63
CA SER A 351 15.05 4.12 -24.24
C SER A 351 14.54 2.81 -23.62
N ASN A 352 15.36 2.13 -22.81
CA ASN A 352 14.96 0.93 -22.08
C ASN A 352 14.38 1.21 -20.69
N ARG A 353 14.30 2.49 -20.24
CA ARG A 353 13.73 2.89 -18.97
C ARG A 353 12.35 3.53 -19.14
N GLY A 354 11.39 3.16 -18.28
CA GLY A 354 10.10 3.84 -18.11
C GLY A 354 10.23 5.16 -17.35
N ALA A 355 9.16 5.93 -17.23
CA ALA A 355 9.16 7.13 -16.41
C ALA A 355 9.29 6.78 -14.93
N ALA A 356 10.06 7.54 -14.17
CA ALA A 356 9.98 7.57 -12.73
C ALA A 356 8.63 8.18 -12.31
N MET A 357 7.87 7.52 -11.47
CA MET A 357 6.49 7.87 -11.15
C MET A 357 6.39 8.52 -9.76
N GLY A 358 5.61 9.59 -9.66
CA GLY A 358 5.26 10.26 -8.40
C GLY A 358 3.89 9.87 -7.87
N ARG A 359 3.33 10.69 -6.96
CA ARG A 359 1.97 10.56 -6.45
C ARG A 359 0.97 11.24 -7.38
N TYR A 360 1.07 12.54 -7.56
CA TYR A 360 0.22 13.41 -8.38
C TYR A 360 1.00 14.65 -8.83
N ALA A 361 0.41 15.45 -9.71
CA ALA A 361 1.04 16.69 -10.19
C ALA A 361 1.15 17.74 -9.09
N GLY A 362 2.34 18.35 -8.97
CA GLY A 362 2.56 19.43 -8.00
C GLY A 362 2.78 18.94 -6.57
N ASP A 363 3.10 17.68 -6.36
CA ASP A 363 3.54 17.17 -5.07
C ASP A 363 4.77 17.93 -4.57
N VAL A 364 4.70 18.39 -3.32
CA VAL A 364 5.76 19.18 -2.66
C VAL A 364 6.34 18.48 -1.42
N TYR A 365 5.87 17.26 -1.12
CA TYR A 365 6.35 16.55 0.06
C TYR A 365 7.81 16.13 -0.13
N CYS A 366 8.67 16.45 0.84
CA CYS A 366 10.12 16.26 0.78
C CYS A 366 10.72 16.83 -0.51
N SER A 367 11.15 15.98 -1.45
CA SER A 367 11.69 16.42 -2.74
C SER A 367 10.61 16.69 -3.80
N GLY A 368 9.34 16.42 -3.52
CA GLY A 368 8.26 16.39 -4.52
C GLY A 368 8.53 15.39 -5.63
N GLY A 369 9.38 14.41 -5.34
CA GLY A 369 10.01 13.55 -6.30
C GLY A 369 9.31 12.26 -6.61
N ALA A 370 10.03 11.42 -7.34
CA ALA A 370 9.58 10.09 -7.67
C ALA A 370 9.56 9.18 -6.43
N TYR A 371 8.63 8.25 -6.43
CA TYR A 371 8.48 7.28 -5.34
C TYR A 371 8.83 5.88 -5.84
N TYR A 372 9.57 5.12 -5.03
CA TYR A 372 9.89 3.74 -5.37
C TYR A 372 8.63 2.90 -5.52
N PHE A 373 7.72 2.93 -4.54
CA PHE A 373 6.49 2.15 -4.59
C PHE A 373 5.54 2.60 -5.72
N SER A 374 5.54 3.88 -6.13
CA SER A 374 4.75 4.35 -7.29
C SER A 374 5.30 3.81 -8.60
N THR A 375 6.61 3.85 -8.79
CA THR A 375 7.29 3.33 -9.99
C THR A 375 7.17 1.81 -10.07
N LEU A 376 7.31 1.11 -8.93
CA LEU A 376 7.09 -0.33 -8.80
C LEU A 376 5.61 -0.71 -9.01
N GLY A 377 4.68 0.11 -8.53
CA GLY A 377 3.25 -0.07 -8.75
C GLY A 377 2.87 0.02 -10.23
N ALA A 378 3.47 0.95 -10.97
CA ALA A 378 3.30 1.03 -12.42
C ALA A 378 3.87 -0.21 -13.14
N ALA A 379 5.03 -0.72 -12.68
CA ALA A 379 5.62 -1.95 -13.19
C ALA A 379 4.71 -3.17 -12.91
N GLU A 380 4.27 -3.33 -11.67
CA GLU A 380 3.40 -4.42 -11.25
C GLU A 380 2.08 -4.41 -12.00
N PHE A 381 1.47 -3.24 -12.19
CA PHE A 381 0.27 -3.09 -13.02
C PHE A 381 0.48 -3.66 -14.42
N CYS A 382 1.62 -3.35 -15.06
CA CYS A 382 1.95 -3.87 -16.38
C CYS A 382 2.06 -5.40 -16.39
N PHE A 383 2.69 -6.00 -15.39
CA PHE A 383 2.81 -7.47 -15.31
C PHE A 383 1.46 -8.14 -15.05
N ARG A 384 0.60 -7.54 -14.24
CA ARG A 384 -0.77 -8.05 -14.03
C ARG A 384 -1.64 -7.88 -15.27
N ALA A 385 -1.48 -6.79 -16.03
CA ALA A 385 -2.12 -6.62 -17.33
C ALA A 385 -1.63 -7.68 -18.33
N ALA A 386 -0.33 -7.97 -18.35
CA ALA A 386 0.24 -9.04 -19.16
C ALA A 386 -0.38 -10.41 -18.85
N ALA A 387 -0.52 -10.76 -17.56
CA ALA A 387 -1.14 -12.00 -17.14
C ALA A 387 -2.62 -12.10 -17.58
N ALA A 388 -3.35 -11.00 -17.54
CA ALA A 388 -4.75 -10.95 -18.00
C ALA A 388 -4.91 -11.15 -19.53
N HIS A 389 -3.84 -10.88 -20.31
CA HIS A 389 -3.81 -11.08 -21.77
C HIS A 389 -3.10 -12.38 -22.20
N GLY A 390 -3.04 -13.39 -21.33
CA GLY A 390 -2.31 -14.64 -21.56
C GLY A 390 -2.57 -15.36 -22.88
N GLY A 391 -3.70 -15.10 -23.56
CA GLY A 391 -4.05 -15.63 -24.88
C GLY A 391 -3.49 -14.84 -26.07
N ASP A 392 -2.96 -13.64 -25.87
CA ASP A 392 -2.37 -12.78 -26.88
C ASP A 392 -0.89 -12.52 -26.54
N GLU A 393 0.00 -13.33 -27.09
CA GLU A 393 1.44 -13.25 -26.82
C GLU A 393 2.02 -11.89 -27.15
N HIS A 394 1.57 -11.24 -28.22
CA HIS A 394 2.09 -9.95 -28.63
C HIS A 394 1.74 -8.86 -27.61
N ARG A 395 0.49 -8.80 -27.18
CA ARG A 395 0.03 -7.87 -26.12
C ARG A 395 0.69 -8.16 -24.80
N ARG A 396 0.76 -9.41 -24.41
CA ARG A 396 1.45 -9.83 -23.18
C ARG A 396 2.90 -9.34 -23.19
N ASP A 397 3.63 -9.58 -24.28
CA ASP A 397 5.03 -9.19 -24.42
C ASP A 397 5.24 -7.67 -24.40
N GLN A 398 4.31 -6.90 -24.94
CA GLN A 398 4.31 -5.45 -24.84
C GLN A 398 4.17 -4.99 -23.38
N TRP A 399 3.23 -5.58 -22.63
CA TRP A 399 3.01 -5.24 -21.23
C TRP A 399 4.18 -5.66 -20.34
N VAL A 400 4.73 -6.87 -20.52
CA VAL A 400 5.95 -7.31 -19.82
C VAL A 400 7.10 -6.34 -20.10
N GLY A 401 7.30 -5.98 -21.38
CA GLY A 401 8.34 -5.03 -21.74
C GLY A 401 8.18 -3.66 -21.08
N ARG A 402 6.95 -3.16 -20.98
CA ARG A 402 6.68 -1.90 -20.28
C ARG A 402 6.95 -2.00 -18.77
N GLY A 403 6.58 -3.11 -18.13
CA GLY A 403 6.89 -3.39 -16.73
C GLY A 403 8.40 -3.45 -16.47
N ASP A 404 9.15 -4.16 -17.33
CA ASP A 404 10.62 -4.24 -17.24
C ASP A 404 11.28 -2.87 -17.43
N ALA A 405 10.69 -1.96 -18.22
CA ALA A 405 11.21 -0.61 -18.38
C ALA A 405 11.07 0.22 -17.08
N TYR A 406 9.96 0.10 -16.33
CA TYR A 406 9.83 0.73 -15.01
C TYR A 406 10.81 0.12 -13.98
N LEU A 407 10.99 -1.20 -13.98
CA LEU A 407 12.00 -1.87 -13.14
C LEU A 407 13.43 -1.38 -13.47
N ALA A 408 13.75 -1.14 -14.75
CA ALA A 408 15.03 -0.59 -15.14
C ALA A 408 15.23 0.85 -14.61
N THR A 409 14.15 1.61 -14.45
CA THR A 409 14.21 2.92 -13.78
C THR A 409 14.47 2.77 -12.29
N VAL A 410 13.78 1.86 -11.60
CA VAL A 410 14.08 1.55 -10.20
C VAL A 410 15.53 1.12 -10.02
N ARG A 411 16.04 0.22 -10.89
CA ARG A 411 17.46 -0.19 -10.88
C ARG A 411 18.42 0.98 -10.98
N ALA A 412 18.12 1.95 -11.86
CA ALA A 412 19.01 3.09 -12.10
C ALA A 412 19.15 4.03 -10.88
N TYR A 413 18.14 4.05 -10.00
CA TYR A 413 18.11 4.91 -8.81
C TYR A 413 18.19 4.12 -7.49
N THR A 414 18.37 2.79 -7.54
CA THR A 414 18.70 1.97 -6.37
C THR A 414 20.19 2.10 -6.07
N PRO A 415 20.59 2.51 -4.86
CA PRO A 415 22.00 2.59 -4.49
C PRO A 415 22.64 1.20 -4.42
N ALA A 416 23.97 1.16 -4.36
CA ALA A 416 24.74 -0.09 -4.27
C ALA A 416 24.41 -0.92 -3.02
N SER A 417 23.91 -0.29 -1.94
CA SER A 417 23.41 -0.98 -0.75
C SER A 417 22.16 -1.82 -1.04
N GLY A 418 21.36 -1.47 -2.02
CA GLY A 418 20.05 -2.07 -2.30
C GLY A 418 18.89 -1.46 -1.51
N ASP A 419 19.14 -0.51 -0.61
CA ASP A 419 18.10 0.11 0.20
C ASP A 419 17.14 0.93 -0.66
N LEU A 420 15.86 0.89 -0.30
CA LEU A 420 14.81 1.67 -0.94
C LEU A 420 14.19 2.61 0.09
N SER A 421 14.36 3.91 -0.13
CA SER A 421 13.66 4.95 0.62
C SER A 421 12.21 5.11 0.14
N GLU A 422 11.49 6.07 0.69
CA GLU A 422 10.19 6.45 0.18
C GLU A 422 10.30 7.06 -1.22
N GLN A 423 11.20 8.05 -1.35
CA GLN A 423 11.38 8.84 -2.55
C GLN A 423 12.82 8.78 -3.07
N PHE A 424 12.95 9.11 -4.35
CA PHE A 424 14.18 9.60 -4.96
C PHE A 424 13.91 10.91 -5.67
N ASP A 425 14.83 11.85 -5.54
CA ASP A 425 14.66 13.22 -5.99
C ASP A 425 14.42 13.30 -7.49
N GLN A 426 13.44 14.09 -7.90
CA GLN A 426 13.01 14.23 -9.30
C GLN A 426 14.06 14.88 -10.24
N ARG A 427 15.17 15.39 -9.71
CA ARG A 427 16.25 16.04 -10.45
C ARG A 427 17.55 15.27 -10.38
N SER A 428 18.00 14.92 -9.18
CA SER A 428 19.26 14.22 -8.93
C SER A 428 19.12 12.70 -8.94
N GLY A 429 17.94 12.16 -8.58
CA GLY A 429 17.75 10.74 -8.35
C GLY A 429 18.29 10.25 -6.99
N GLU A 430 18.80 11.14 -6.14
CA GLU A 430 19.25 10.80 -4.78
C GLU A 430 18.07 10.43 -3.89
N GLN A 431 18.28 9.50 -2.98
CA GLN A 431 17.24 9.06 -2.05
C GLN A 431 16.88 10.14 -1.04
N THR A 432 15.59 10.42 -0.90
CA THR A 432 15.03 11.39 0.04
C THR A 432 13.88 10.76 0.83
N SER A 433 13.39 11.49 1.86
CA SER A 433 12.34 11.02 2.77
C SER A 433 12.75 9.79 3.59
N ALA A 434 11.79 9.04 4.12
CA ALA A 434 12.04 7.90 4.99
C ALA A 434 12.93 6.83 4.33
N LYS A 435 14.00 6.46 5.01
CA LYS A 435 14.94 5.43 4.53
C LYS A 435 14.40 4.03 4.82
N GLN A 436 14.82 3.05 4.02
CA GLN A 436 14.39 1.66 4.17
C GLN A 436 12.87 1.53 4.38
N LEU A 437 12.08 2.20 3.53
CA LEU A 437 10.63 2.17 3.66
C LEU A 437 10.10 0.74 3.43
N ALA A 438 9.40 0.20 4.41
CA ALA A 438 8.84 -1.15 4.35
C ALA A 438 7.92 -1.35 3.13
N TRP A 439 7.09 -0.34 2.83
CA TRP A 439 6.23 -0.36 1.64
C TRP A 439 7.02 -0.42 0.33
N SER A 440 8.12 0.34 0.18
CA SER A 440 8.96 0.30 -1.02
C SER A 440 9.56 -1.10 -1.25
N HIS A 441 10.05 -1.74 -0.19
CA HIS A 441 10.56 -3.12 -0.25
C HIS A 441 9.45 -4.15 -0.52
N ALA A 442 8.29 -4.01 0.12
CA ALA A 442 7.11 -4.85 -0.13
C ALA A 442 6.62 -4.71 -1.58
N ALA A 443 6.58 -3.50 -2.13
CA ALA A 443 6.22 -3.25 -3.52
C ALA A 443 7.20 -3.91 -4.50
N PHE A 444 8.51 -3.94 -4.18
CA PHE A 444 9.49 -4.66 -5.00
C PHE A 444 9.20 -6.17 -5.02
N ILE A 445 8.93 -6.76 -3.85
CA ILE A 445 8.60 -8.20 -3.72
C ILE A 445 7.33 -8.52 -4.52
N SER A 446 6.27 -7.73 -4.37
CA SER A 446 5.00 -7.92 -5.09
C SER A 446 5.19 -7.78 -6.61
N CYS A 447 5.92 -6.75 -7.05
CA CYS A 447 6.23 -6.50 -8.45
C CYS A 447 6.99 -7.68 -9.09
N VAL A 448 8.04 -8.20 -8.45
CA VAL A 448 8.80 -9.36 -8.95
C VAL A 448 7.94 -10.62 -8.98
N SER A 449 7.09 -10.84 -7.98
CA SER A 449 6.13 -11.95 -7.97
C SER A 449 5.16 -11.86 -9.15
N ALA A 450 4.58 -10.69 -9.42
CA ALA A 450 3.70 -10.46 -10.56
C ALA A 450 4.42 -10.66 -11.91
N ARG A 451 5.68 -10.21 -12.02
CA ARG A 451 6.51 -10.45 -13.20
C ARG A 451 6.71 -11.95 -13.47
N ARG A 452 7.08 -12.72 -12.45
CA ARG A 452 7.26 -14.17 -12.55
C ARG A 452 5.98 -14.86 -13.00
N ALA A 453 4.82 -14.47 -12.44
CA ALA A 453 3.52 -14.99 -12.84
C ALA A 453 3.19 -14.66 -14.31
N ALA A 454 3.44 -13.43 -14.76
CA ALA A 454 3.23 -13.03 -16.16
C ALA A 454 4.11 -13.80 -17.15
N LEU A 455 5.35 -14.14 -16.77
CA LEU A 455 6.26 -14.93 -17.57
C LEU A 455 5.88 -16.43 -17.58
N ALA A 456 5.42 -16.98 -16.45
CA ALA A 456 4.98 -18.38 -16.34
C ALA A 456 3.72 -18.67 -17.17
N ALA A 457 2.80 -17.70 -17.26
CA ALA A 457 1.59 -17.82 -18.08
C ALA A 457 1.87 -18.07 -19.59
N SER A 458 3.12 -17.91 -20.02
CA SER A 458 3.57 -18.18 -21.40
C SER A 458 3.79 -19.66 -21.72
N GLY A 459 3.84 -20.53 -20.72
CA GLY A 459 4.21 -21.95 -20.87
C GLY A 459 3.08 -22.98 -20.70
N GLN A 460 1.85 -22.56 -20.41
CA GLN A 460 0.73 -23.51 -20.26
C GLN A 460 -0.03 -23.65 -21.58
N PRO A 461 -0.09 -24.88 -22.18
CA PRO A 461 -1.07 -25.16 -23.21
C PRO A 461 -2.49 -25.09 -22.63
N ARG A 462 -3.43 -24.56 -23.43
CA ARG A 462 -4.86 -24.51 -23.12
C ARG A 462 -5.45 -25.90 -22.95
#